data_7918176b13035c5a2ed734185114d8bf
#
_entry.id   7918176b13035c5a2ed734185114d8bf
#
_cell.length_a   1.000
_cell.length_b   1.000
_cell.length_c   1.000
_cell.angle_alpha   90.00
_cell.angle_beta   90.00
_cell.angle_gamma   90.00
#
_symmetry.space_group_name_H-M   'P 1'
#
loop_
_entity.id
_entity.type
_entity.pdbx_description
1 polymer ?
#
loop_
_entity_poly.entity_id
_entity_poly.type
_entity_poly.pdbx_seq_one_letter_code
_entity_poly.pdbx_strand_id
1 'polypeptide(L)'
;MRIEGVPKLTKYLLIGSTKAYSGKSAIALGMALGLRAKGLAVAYGKPLGTCFSSPGAGIEDEDVRFAVETLKLSESQMPSTLLYLDEETIHKRLRGEDKTDYRQSLAQYLQAPSGDLALLEGPANLEEGSLFDLSLAQIAETVDASVLLIARPIDLYVDDLLSAKQRLGSRLLGVVLNDVPSDKLESVTATVRPFLEAAGIPVLGMLPRSALLRSVSVKELVHQLKADVLCRRDRLDLMVETLTIGAMNVSSALKYFRKARNMAVVTGGDRTDIQLAALESSTQCLILTGHLPPSPLVIGRAEEMEIPVLSVDLDTLTTVEIIDSTFGSVRLHEPIKVECVTQLMAEHFDLDGMMASLGLSDRVH
;
A
#
# COMPACT_ATOMS: atom_id res chain seq x y z
N MET A 1 -42.86 -5.94 -23.18
CA MET A 1 -42.54 -7.06 -22.27
C MET A 1 -41.02 -7.14 -22.19
N ARG A 2 -40.41 -6.49 -21.18
CA ARG A 2 -38.96 -6.55 -20.94
C ARG A 2 -38.69 -7.94 -20.38
N ILE A 3 -37.84 -8.71 -21.05
CA ILE A 3 -37.30 -9.97 -20.56
C ILE A 3 -36.49 -9.59 -19.34
N GLU A 4 -36.94 -9.94 -18.14
CA GLU A 4 -36.14 -9.82 -16.89
C GLU A 4 -34.86 -10.60 -17.08
N GLY A 5 -33.74 -9.89 -16.91
CA GLY A 5 -32.43 -10.33 -17.33
C GLY A 5 -31.94 -11.55 -16.55
N VAL A 6 -31.29 -12.45 -17.27
CA VAL A 6 -30.37 -13.45 -16.73
C VAL A 6 -29.47 -12.76 -15.70
N PRO A 7 -29.30 -13.27 -14.47
CA PRO A 7 -28.41 -12.66 -13.48
C PRO A 7 -27.02 -12.52 -14.10
N LYS A 8 -26.55 -11.27 -14.21
CA LYS A 8 -25.21 -10.98 -14.73
C LYS A 8 -24.20 -11.60 -13.77
N LEU A 9 -23.43 -12.59 -14.24
CA LEU A 9 -22.35 -13.18 -13.46
C LEU A 9 -21.33 -12.10 -13.09
N THR A 10 -21.01 -11.99 -11.81
CA THR A 10 -19.92 -11.15 -11.30
C THR A 10 -18.60 -11.57 -11.97
N LYS A 11 -17.83 -10.60 -12.46
CA LYS A 11 -16.48 -10.83 -12.96
C LYS A 11 -15.49 -10.74 -11.79
N TYR A 12 -14.37 -11.44 -11.88
CA TYR A 12 -13.31 -11.41 -10.87
C TYR A 12 -12.02 -10.84 -11.45
N LEU A 13 -11.46 -9.86 -10.77
CA LEU A 13 -10.14 -9.31 -11.05
C LEU A 13 -9.26 -9.47 -9.81
N LEU A 14 -8.23 -10.29 -9.93
CA LEU A 14 -7.24 -10.52 -8.88
C LEU A 14 -6.05 -9.58 -9.09
N ILE A 15 -5.78 -8.74 -8.10
CA ILE A 15 -4.66 -7.80 -8.12
C ILE A 15 -3.48 -8.42 -7.39
N GLY A 16 -2.49 -8.85 -8.15
CA GLY A 16 -1.27 -9.45 -7.66
C GLY A 16 -0.07 -8.52 -7.74
N SER A 17 1.07 -8.98 -7.25
CA SER A 17 2.35 -8.29 -7.43
C SER A 17 3.50 -9.27 -7.52
N THR A 18 4.62 -8.81 -8.09
CA THR A 18 5.86 -9.59 -8.13
C THR A 18 6.58 -9.59 -6.79
N LYS A 19 6.38 -8.54 -5.97
CA LYS A 19 6.99 -8.38 -4.63
C LYS A 19 6.03 -7.72 -3.66
N ALA A 20 6.28 -7.92 -2.37
CA ALA A 20 5.58 -7.21 -1.29
C ALA A 20 5.74 -5.69 -1.43
N TYR A 21 4.82 -4.93 -0.85
CA TYR A 21 4.81 -3.46 -0.81
C TYR A 21 4.90 -2.78 -2.18
N SER A 22 4.39 -3.42 -3.22
CA SER A 22 4.33 -2.87 -4.58
C SER A 22 3.20 -1.86 -4.81
N GLY A 23 2.35 -1.62 -3.81
CA GLY A 23 1.22 -0.68 -3.86
C GLY A 23 -0.10 -1.30 -4.32
N LYS A 24 -0.27 -2.63 -4.17
CA LYS A 24 -1.52 -3.34 -4.56
C LYS A 24 -2.77 -2.70 -3.98
N SER A 25 -2.84 -2.55 -2.64
CA SER A 25 -4.01 -2.02 -1.93
C SER A 25 -4.36 -0.61 -2.40
N ALA A 26 -3.35 0.25 -2.64
CA ALA A 26 -3.55 1.60 -3.17
C ALA A 26 -4.17 1.58 -4.58
N ILE A 27 -3.62 0.77 -5.48
CA ILE A 27 -4.10 0.64 -6.86
C ILE A 27 -5.49 0.00 -6.87
N ALA A 28 -5.73 -1.04 -6.05
CA ALA A 28 -7.04 -1.68 -5.93
C ALA A 28 -8.11 -0.68 -5.49
N LEU A 29 -7.81 0.15 -4.48
CA LEU A 29 -8.73 1.16 -3.99
C LEU A 29 -8.98 2.26 -5.02
N GLY A 30 -7.92 2.81 -5.64
CA GLY A 30 -8.04 3.82 -6.70
C GLY A 30 -8.86 3.31 -7.89
N MET A 31 -8.64 2.05 -8.29
CA MET A 31 -9.41 1.37 -9.33
C MET A 31 -10.89 1.21 -8.94
N ALA A 32 -11.16 0.75 -7.71
CA ALA A 32 -12.52 0.59 -7.20
C ALA A 32 -13.29 1.92 -7.22
N LEU A 33 -12.64 3.02 -6.81
CA LEU A 33 -13.23 4.36 -6.84
C LEU A 33 -13.50 4.81 -8.29
N GLY A 34 -12.55 4.61 -9.21
CA GLY A 34 -12.74 4.93 -10.63
C GLY A 34 -13.87 4.15 -11.28
N LEU A 35 -13.98 2.84 -11.01
CA LEU A 35 -15.08 1.99 -11.53
C LEU A 35 -16.44 2.41 -10.97
N ARG A 36 -16.52 2.73 -9.68
CA ARG A 36 -17.74 3.22 -9.06
C ARG A 36 -18.16 4.57 -9.60
N ALA A 37 -17.21 5.47 -9.88
CA ALA A 37 -17.51 6.74 -10.54
C ALA A 37 -18.11 6.56 -11.95
N LYS A 38 -17.81 5.41 -12.61
CA LYS A 38 -18.43 5.01 -13.87
C LYS A 38 -19.75 4.24 -13.69
N GLY A 39 -20.27 4.11 -12.48
CA GLY A 39 -21.57 3.48 -12.19
C GLY A 39 -21.54 1.96 -11.97
N LEU A 40 -20.34 1.33 -11.92
CA LEU A 40 -20.23 -0.11 -11.68
C LEU A 40 -20.37 -0.45 -10.19
N ALA A 41 -21.10 -1.52 -9.89
CA ALA A 41 -21.15 -2.10 -8.56
C ALA A 41 -19.91 -2.97 -8.33
N VAL A 42 -19.05 -2.53 -7.38
CA VAL A 42 -17.78 -3.19 -7.06
C VAL A 42 -17.89 -3.87 -5.70
N ALA A 43 -17.48 -5.15 -5.63
CA ALA A 43 -17.18 -5.86 -4.40
C ALA A 43 -15.64 -5.86 -4.19
N TYR A 44 -15.20 -5.92 -2.93
CA TYR A 44 -13.78 -5.94 -2.59
C TYR A 44 -13.49 -7.01 -1.53
N GLY A 45 -12.42 -7.80 -1.72
CA GLY A 45 -12.01 -8.82 -0.77
C GLY A 45 -10.51 -9.12 -0.83
N LYS A 46 -10.01 -9.71 0.25
CA LYS A 46 -8.62 -10.15 0.40
C LYS A 46 -8.62 -11.56 0.99
N PRO A 47 -8.58 -12.60 0.13
CA PRO A 47 -8.66 -14.00 0.58
C PRO A 47 -7.57 -14.38 1.57
N LEU A 48 -6.36 -13.84 1.41
CA LEU A 48 -5.19 -14.09 2.25
C LEU A 48 -4.77 -12.81 2.97
N GLY A 49 -5.05 -12.71 4.27
CA GLY A 49 -4.71 -11.56 5.11
C GLY A 49 -3.34 -11.70 5.77
N THR A 50 -2.66 -10.58 5.96
CA THR A 50 -1.35 -10.51 6.63
C THR A 50 -1.29 -9.42 7.71
N CYS A 51 -2.35 -8.63 7.86
CA CYS A 51 -2.41 -7.46 8.74
C CYS A 51 -3.52 -7.61 9.76
N PHE A 52 -3.16 -7.83 11.02
CA PHE A 52 -4.10 -8.02 12.11
C PHE A 52 -4.46 -6.71 12.79
N SER A 53 -5.72 -6.55 13.14
CA SER A 53 -6.16 -5.54 14.12
C SER A 53 -5.63 -5.87 15.52
N SER A 54 -5.50 -4.86 16.36
CA SER A 54 -5.07 -5.02 17.75
C SER A 54 -5.92 -6.06 18.50
N PRO A 55 -5.36 -6.81 19.47
CA PRO A 55 -6.09 -7.79 20.26
C PRO A 55 -7.35 -7.19 20.91
N GLY A 56 -8.53 -7.74 20.61
CA GLY A 56 -9.81 -7.33 21.20
C GLY A 56 -10.89 -6.85 20.22
N ALA A 57 -10.55 -6.56 18.97
CA ALA A 57 -11.50 -6.07 17.95
C ALA A 57 -12.00 -7.12 16.96
N GLY A 58 -11.76 -8.41 17.23
CA GLY A 58 -11.94 -9.48 16.23
C GLY A 58 -10.74 -9.55 15.29
N ILE A 59 -10.62 -10.69 14.57
CA ILE A 59 -9.55 -10.85 13.57
C ILE A 59 -10.05 -10.22 12.27
N GLU A 60 -9.53 -9.06 11.92
CA GLU A 60 -9.87 -8.34 10.70
C GLU A 60 -8.60 -7.75 10.06
N ASP A 61 -8.50 -7.85 8.74
CA ASP A 61 -7.40 -7.24 8.00
C ASP A 61 -7.62 -5.71 7.91
N GLU A 62 -6.66 -4.92 8.38
CA GLU A 62 -6.76 -3.45 8.44
C GLU A 62 -6.94 -2.82 7.05
N ASP A 63 -6.30 -3.39 6.01
CA ASP A 63 -6.43 -2.90 4.64
C ASP A 63 -7.86 -3.12 4.13
N VAL A 64 -8.44 -4.29 4.44
CA VAL A 64 -9.85 -4.60 4.09
C VAL A 64 -10.79 -3.64 4.78
N ARG A 65 -10.65 -3.43 6.09
CA ARG A 65 -11.48 -2.51 6.85
C ARG A 65 -11.43 -1.10 6.26
N PHE A 66 -10.23 -0.59 5.99
CA PHE A 66 -10.06 0.74 5.41
C PHE A 66 -10.69 0.85 4.01
N ALA A 67 -10.53 -0.18 3.16
CA ALA A 67 -11.14 -0.20 1.84
C ALA A 67 -12.68 -0.21 1.92
N VAL A 68 -13.24 -1.01 2.82
CA VAL A 68 -14.69 -1.10 3.06
C VAL A 68 -15.28 0.23 3.52
N GLU A 69 -14.66 0.88 4.51
CA GLU A 69 -15.07 2.19 5.01
C GLU A 69 -14.99 3.26 3.91
N THR A 70 -13.88 3.30 3.15
CA THR A 70 -13.65 4.26 2.07
C THR A 70 -14.64 4.07 0.92
N LEU A 71 -14.88 2.83 0.53
CA LEU A 71 -15.81 2.46 -0.55
C LEU A 71 -17.27 2.40 -0.08
N LYS A 72 -17.54 2.50 1.23
CA LYS A 72 -18.88 2.34 1.82
C LYS A 72 -19.59 1.08 1.30
N LEU A 73 -18.91 -0.06 1.42
CA LEU A 73 -19.43 -1.35 0.95
C LEU A 73 -20.42 -1.93 1.95
N SER A 74 -21.42 -2.65 1.42
CA SER A 74 -22.31 -3.48 2.22
C SER A 74 -21.68 -4.84 2.52
N GLU A 75 -22.15 -5.56 3.53
CA GLU A 75 -21.67 -6.90 3.89
C GLU A 75 -21.68 -7.87 2.70
N SER A 76 -22.67 -7.78 1.82
CA SER A 76 -22.76 -8.62 0.62
C SER A 76 -21.70 -8.31 -0.45
N GLN A 77 -21.01 -7.17 -0.33
CA GLN A 77 -19.94 -6.75 -1.24
C GLN A 77 -18.55 -6.98 -0.61
N MET A 78 -18.51 -7.54 0.59
CA MET A 78 -17.29 -7.71 1.37
C MET A 78 -17.18 -9.17 1.85
N PRO A 79 -16.65 -10.06 1.01
CA PRO A 79 -16.32 -11.41 1.47
C PRO A 79 -15.21 -11.35 2.54
N SER A 80 -15.37 -12.12 3.63
CA SER A 80 -14.41 -12.15 4.75
C SER A 80 -13.09 -12.81 4.34
N THR A 81 -11.97 -12.42 4.94
CA THR A 81 -10.67 -13.08 4.72
C THR A 81 -10.74 -14.56 5.12
N LEU A 82 -10.22 -15.45 4.26
CA LEU A 82 -10.26 -16.90 4.49
C LEU A 82 -9.18 -17.38 5.44
N LEU A 83 -8.00 -16.82 5.31
CA LEU A 83 -6.83 -17.23 6.05
C LEU A 83 -5.96 -16.02 6.39
N TYR A 84 -5.47 -15.98 7.61
CA TYR A 84 -4.45 -15.03 8.04
C TYR A 84 -3.11 -15.75 8.15
N LEU A 85 -2.09 -15.24 7.45
CA LEU A 85 -0.74 -15.79 7.49
C LEU A 85 0.02 -15.23 8.69
N ASP A 86 0.13 -16.05 9.71
CA ASP A 86 1.02 -15.85 10.84
C ASP A 86 1.87 -17.10 11.10
N GLU A 87 2.82 -16.99 12.00
CA GLU A 87 3.73 -18.08 12.35
C GLU A 87 2.99 -19.29 12.91
N GLU A 88 1.96 -19.07 13.72
CA GLU A 88 1.16 -20.13 14.33
C GLU A 88 0.38 -20.93 13.27
N THR A 89 -0.27 -20.23 12.34
CA THR A 89 -1.03 -20.81 11.24
C THR A 89 -0.13 -21.65 10.33
N ILE A 90 1.04 -21.12 9.98
CA ILE A 90 2.04 -21.85 9.19
C ILE A 90 2.49 -23.13 9.92
N HIS A 91 2.82 -23.04 11.21
CA HIS A 91 3.25 -24.18 11.99
C HIS A 91 2.16 -25.25 12.14
N LYS A 92 0.88 -24.88 12.34
CA LYS A 92 -0.24 -25.83 12.38
C LYS A 92 -0.35 -26.61 11.06
N ARG A 93 -0.20 -25.91 9.93
CA ARG A 93 -0.22 -26.58 8.61
C ARG A 93 0.94 -27.54 8.43
N LEU A 94 2.17 -27.11 8.79
CA LEU A 94 3.37 -27.94 8.69
C LEU A 94 3.32 -29.19 9.58
N ARG A 95 2.67 -29.13 10.75
CA ARG A 95 2.45 -30.27 11.64
C ARG A 95 1.27 -31.14 11.22
N GLY A 96 0.54 -30.78 10.16
CA GLY A 96 -0.65 -31.52 9.71
C GLY A 96 -1.86 -31.40 10.64
N GLU A 97 -1.87 -30.43 11.54
CA GLU A 97 -2.99 -30.08 12.43
C GLU A 97 -4.09 -29.35 11.67
N ASP A 98 -3.73 -28.47 10.74
CA ASP A 98 -4.67 -27.85 9.81
C ASP A 98 -4.81 -28.72 8.56
N LYS A 99 -6.01 -29.27 8.36
CA LYS A 99 -6.39 -30.10 7.21
C LYS A 99 -7.43 -29.43 6.32
N THR A 100 -7.62 -28.14 6.47
CA THR A 100 -8.61 -27.36 5.72
C THR A 100 -8.31 -27.40 4.23
N ASP A 101 -9.30 -27.68 3.42
CA ASP A 101 -9.25 -27.51 1.97
C ASP A 101 -9.58 -26.06 1.63
N TYR A 102 -8.54 -25.23 1.55
CA TYR A 102 -8.71 -23.81 1.25
C TYR A 102 -9.14 -23.54 -0.18
N ARG A 103 -8.86 -24.43 -1.12
CA ARG A 103 -9.36 -24.33 -2.49
C ARG A 103 -10.88 -24.46 -2.54
N GLN A 104 -11.43 -25.43 -1.81
CA GLN A 104 -12.88 -25.59 -1.66
C GLN A 104 -13.49 -24.41 -0.91
N SER A 105 -12.86 -23.95 0.16
CA SER A 105 -13.30 -22.78 0.92
C SER A 105 -13.33 -21.52 0.07
N LEU A 106 -12.33 -21.31 -0.79
CA LEU A 106 -12.26 -20.18 -1.73
C LEU A 106 -13.37 -20.25 -2.78
N ALA A 107 -13.67 -21.44 -3.30
CA ALA A 107 -14.79 -21.62 -4.25
C ALA A 107 -16.15 -21.28 -3.62
N GLN A 108 -16.33 -21.57 -2.33
CA GLN A 108 -17.54 -21.21 -1.57
C GLN A 108 -17.58 -19.71 -1.21
N TYR A 109 -16.44 -19.15 -0.85
CA TYR A 109 -16.24 -17.74 -0.51
C TYR A 109 -16.82 -16.78 -1.56
N LEU A 110 -16.74 -17.15 -2.83
CA LEU A 110 -17.12 -16.31 -3.95
C LEU A 110 -18.54 -16.60 -4.51
N GLN A 111 -19.33 -17.46 -3.85
CA GLN A 111 -20.72 -17.69 -4.27
C GLN A 111 -21.66 -16.52 -3.99
N ALA A 112 -21.21 -15.50 -3.26
CA ALA A 112 -22.05 -14.43 -2.74
C ALA A 112 -21.66 -12.96 -3.04
N PRO A 113 -20.59 -12.56 -3.73
CA PRO A 113 -20.37 -11.15 -3.95
C PRO A 113 -21.42 -10.59 -4.92
N SER A 114 -22.19 -9.62 -4.44
CA SER A 114 -23.12 -8.87 -5.29
C SER A 114 -22.39 -7.73 -5.98
N GLY A 115 -22.36 -7.73 -7.31
CA GLY A 115 -21.74 -6.64 -8.08
C GLY A 115 -21.42 -7.02 -9.52
N ASP A 116 -21.00 -6.03 -10.29
CA ASP A 116 -20.53 -6.22 -11.66
C ASP A 116 -19.12 -6.79 -11.70
N LEU A 117 -18.29 -6.38 -10.73
CA LEU A 117 -16.89 -6.78 -10.58
C LEU A 117 -16.54 -7.00 -9.12
N ALA A 118 -15.89 -8.12 -8.80
CA ALA A 118 -15.22 -8.35 -7.54
C ALA A 118 -13.72 -8.13 -7.72
N LEU A 119 -13.17 -7.13 -7.02
CA LEU A 119 -11.75 -6.88 -6.89
C LEU A 119 -11.21 -7.71 -5.73
N LEU A 120 -10.27 -8.60 -6.03
CA LEU A 120 -9.62 -9.43 -5.02
C LEU A 120 -8.16 -8.99 -4.88
N GLU A 121 -7.74 -8.66 -3.66
CA GLU A 121 -6.34 -8.41 -3.39
C GLU A 121 -5.61 -9.72 -3.15
N GLY A 122 -4.63 -10.01 -4.00
CA GLY A 122 -3.83 -11.22 -3.96
C GLY A 122 -2.68 -11.16 -2.94
N PRO A 123 -1.94 -12.27 -2.78
CA PRO A 123 -0.78 -12.41 -1.91
C PRO A 123 0.30 -11.34 -2.17
N ALA A 124 1.30 -11.23 -1.27
CA ALA A 124 2.37 -10.25 -1.37
C ALA A 124 3.29 -10.47 -2.58
N ASN A 125 3.36 -11.71 -3.07
CA ASN A 125 4.09 -12.09 -4.29
C ASN A 125 3.39 -13.28 -4.99
N LEU A 126 4.01 -13.82 -6.02
CA LEU A 126 3.40 -14.89 -6.84
C LEU A 126 3.25 -16.22 -6.08
N GLU A 127 4.11 -16.48 -5.08
CA GLU A 127 4.23 -17.78 -4.41
C GLU A 127 3.61 -17.82 -3.02
N GLU A 128 3.47 -16.66 -2.35
CA GLU A 128 2.90 -16.61 -1.01
C GLU A 128 1.53 -17.27 -0.98
N GLY A 129 1.28 -18.06 0.07
CA GLY A 129 0.05 -18.85 0.21
C GLY A 129 0.09 -20.23 -0.45
N SER A 130 1.16 -20.61 -1.17
CA SER A 130 1.27 -21.92 -1.84
C SER A 130 1.09 -23.11 -0.89
N LEU A 131 1.52 -22.99 0.37
CA LEU A 131 1.35 -24.02 1.41
C LEU A 131 -0.14 -24.32 1.68
N PHE A 132 -1.03 -23.39 1.37
CA PHE A 132 -2.46 -23.43 1.64
C PHE A 132 -3.30 -23.48 0.35
N ASP A 133 -2.68 -23.73 -0.81
CA ASP A 133 -3.33 -23.67 -2.13
C ASP A 133 -3.95 -22.29 -2.45
N LEU A 134 -3.37 -21.23 -1.90
CA LEU A 134 -3.79 -19.83 -2.05
C LEU A 134 -2.70 -18.93 -2.66
N SER A 135 -1.78 -19.48 -3.47
CA SER A 135 -0.89 -18.63 -4.28
C SER A 135 -1.67 -17.83 -5.33
N LEU A 136 -1.06 -16.80 -5.89
CA LEU A 136 -1.72 -15.95 -6.87
C LEU A 136 -2.34 -16.74 -8.03
N ALA A 137 -1.59 -17.70 -8.58
CA ALA A 137 -2.06 -18.55 -9.67
C ALA A 137 -3.19 -19.49 -9.24
N GLN A 138 -3.08 -20.10 -8.05
CA GLN A 138 -4.09 -21.00 -7.51
C GLN A 138 -5.41 -20.26 -7.20
N ILE A 139 -5.34 -19.04 -6.66
CA ILE A 139 -6.53 -18.21 -6.47
C ILE A 139 -7.16 -17.89 -7.82
N ALA A 140 -6.37 -17.37 -8.77
CA ALA A 140 -6.88 -17.00 -10.10
C ALA A 140 -7.55 -18.16 -10.83
N GLU A 141 -6.97 -19.37 -10.72
CA GLU A 141 -7.51 -20.58 -11.32
C GLU A 141 -8.83 -21.01 -10.66
N THR A 142 -8.87 -21.01 -9.31
CA THR A 142 -10.02 -21.49 -8.55
C THR A 142 -11.27 -20.64 -8.77
N VAL A 143 -11.10 -19.31 -8.90
CA VAL A 143 -12.23 -18.36 -9.04
C VAL A 143 -12.45 -17.87 -10.46
N ASP A 144 -11.69 -18.40 -11.40
CA ASP A 144 -11.70 -17.97 -12.81
C ASP A 144 -11.47 -16.45 -12.99
N ALA A 145 -10.50 -15.90 -12.23
CA ALA A 145 -10.19 -14.49 -12.26
C ALA A 145 -9.19 -14.13 -13.36
N SER A 146 -9.38 -12.95 -13.95
CA SER A 146 -8.31 -12.25 -14.64
C SER A 146 -7.33 -11.67 -13.63
N VAL A 147 -6.04 -11.56 -13.97
CA VAL A 147 -4.98 -11.09 -13.05
C VAL A 147 -4.38 -9.80 -13.58
N LEU A 148 -4.37 -8.77 -12.75
CA LEU A 148 -3.59 -7.55 -12.96
C LEU A 148 -2.39 -7.57 -12.02
N LEU A 149 -1.17 -7.50 -12.59
CA LEU A 149 0.05 -7.47 -11.79
C LEU A 149 0.53 -6.06 -11.54
N ILE A 150 0.98 -5.81 -10.31
CA ILE A 150 1.64 -4.57 -9.93
C ILE A 150 3.13 -4.84 -9.79
N ALA A 151 3.96 -4.07 -10.49
CA ALA A 151 5.41 -4.17 -10.45
C ALA A 151 6.05 -2.79 -10.28
N ARG A 152 7.16 -2.72 -9.53
CA ARG A 152 7.93 -1.48 -9.36
C ARG A 152 9.13 -1.49 -10.29
N PRO A 153 9.39 -0.43 -11.07
CA PRO A 153 10.53 -0.41 -12.01
C PRO A 153 11.91 -0.52 -11.35
N ILE A 154 12.04 -0.10 -10.08
CA ILE A 154 13.30 -0.24 -9.32
C ILE A 154 13.62 -1.71 -9.03
N ASP A 155 12.57 -2.50 -8.83
CA ASP A 155 12.65 -3.94 -8.56
C ASP A 155 12.44 -4.76 -9.84
N LEU A 156 12.39 -4.09 -11.01
CA LEU A 156 12.01 -4.70 -12.27
C LEU A 156 13.12 -5.62 -12.79
N TYR A 157 13.04 -6.83 -12.34
CA TYR A 157 13.56 -7.93 -13.12
C TYR A 157 12.47 -8.29 -14.12
N VAL A 158 12.66 -7.95 -15.38
CA VAL A 158 11.74 -8.30 -16.47
C VAL A 158 11.43 -9.80 -16.45
N ASP A 159 12.38 -10.60 -16.00
CA ASP A 159 12.26 -12.05 -15.82
C ASP A 159 11.10 -12.45 -14.90
N ASP A 160 10.83 -11.67 -13.82
CA ASP A 160 9.69 -11.95 -12.92
C ASP A 160 8.36 -11.80 -13.67
N LEU A 161 8.24 -10.80 -14.54
CA LEU A 161 7.03 -10.59 -15.35
C LEU A 161 6.88 -11.63 -16.45
N LEU A 162 7.98 -12.03 -17.10
CA LEU A 162 7.98 -13.11 -18.09
C LEU A 162 7.59 -14.45 -17.44
N SER A 163 8.14 -14.74 -16.25
CA SER A 163 7.77 -15.93 -15.47
C SER A 163 6.30 -15.90 -15.06
N ALA A 164 5.80 -14.75 -14.61
CA ALA A 164 4.39 -14.58 -14.27
C ALA A 164 3.49 -14.82 -15.50
N LYS A 165 3.88 -14.31 -16.69
CA LYS A 165 3.17 -14.56 -17.93
C LYS A 165 3.10 -16.05 -18.28
N GLN A 166 4.19 -16.77 -18.12
CA GLN A 166 4.21 -18.22 -18.35
C GLN A 166 3.26 -18.98 -17.42
N ARG A 167 3.19 -18.60 -16.15
CA ARG A 167 2.36 -19.26 -15.14
C ARG A 167 0.88 -18.91 -15.25
N LEU A 168 0.56 -17.64 -15.50
CA LEU A 168 -0.82 -17.13 -15.54
C LEU A 168 -1.44 -17.30 -16.93
N GLY A 169 -0.63 -17.39 -17.98
CA GLY A 169 -1.09 -17.59 -19.35
C GLY A 169 -2.06 -16.50 -19.81
N SER A 170 -3.23 -16.92 -20.28
CA SER A 170 -4.31 -16.02 -20.71
C SER A 170 -5.02 -15.29 -19.59
N ARG A 171 -4.83 -15.72 -18.32
CA ARG A 171 -5.39 -15.03 -17.15
C ARG A 171 -4.68 -13.71 -16.85
N LEU A 172 -3.42 -13.55 -17.28
CA LEU A 172 -2.70 -12.28 -17.14
C LEU A 172 -3.31 -11.23 -18.06
N LEU A 173 -4.11 -10.34 -17.47
CA LEU A 173 -4.76 -9.22 -18.16
C LEU A 173 -3.72 -8.16 -18.57
N GLY A 174 -2.78 -7.86 -17.70
CA GLY A 174 -1.72 -6.89 -17.94
C GLY A 174 -0.96 -6.54 -16.66
N VAL A 175 -0.13 -5.51 -16.77
CA VAL A 175 0.72 -5.00 -15.69
C VAL A 175 0.52 -3.50 -15.47
N VAL A 176 0.63 -3.07 -14.22
CA VAL A 176 0.81 -1.67 -13.85
C VAL A 176 2.24 -1.49 -13.33
N LEU A 177 2.99 -0.60 -13.96
CA LEU A 177 4.30 -0.17 -13.48
C LEU A 177 4.09 0.97 -12.49
N ASN A 178 4.24 0.67 -11.20
CA ASN A 178 3.97 1.60 -10.11
C ASN A 178 5.25 2.20 -9.51
N ASP A 179 5.17 3.38 -8.91
CA ASP A 179 6.31 4.07 -8.27
C ASP A 179 7.47 4.35 -9.23
N VAL A 180 7.15 4.74 -10.47
CA VAL A 180 8.16 5.04 -11.51
C VAL A 180 8.88 6.34 -11.15
N PRO A 181 10.21 6.34 -10.91
CA PRO A 181 10.95 7.56 -10.67
C PRO A 181 10.87 8.51 -11.87
N SER A 182 10.74 9.82 -11.61
CA SER A 182 10.57 10.82 -12.67
C SER A 182 11.72 10.83 -13.68
N ASP A 183 12.94 10.60 -13.21
CA ASP A 183 14.16 10.51 -14.03
C ASP A 183 14.21 9.24 -14.90
N LYS A 184 13.41 8.23 -14.61
CA LYS A 184 13.32 6.96 -15.34
C LYS A 184 12.07 6.84 -16.22
N LEU A 185 11.12 7.75 -16.10
CA LEU A 185 9.83 7.66 -16.77
C LEU A 185 10.00 7.54 -18.31
N GLU A 186 10.87 8.36 -18.91
CA GLU A 186 11.14 8.34 -20.32
C GLU A 186 11.74 6.99 -20.77
N SER A 187 12.75 6.49 -20.05
CA SER A 187 13.40 5.22 -20.41
C SER A 187 12.47 4.02 -20.23
N VAL A 188 11.64 4.03 -19.19
CA VAL A 188 10.63 2.97 -18.96
C VAL A 188 9.58 2.99 -20.08
N THR A 189 9.13 4.18 -20.48
CA THR A 189 8.17 4.33 -21.59
C THR A 189 8.75 3.89 -22.93
N ALA A 190 9.99 4.27 -23.22
CA ALA A 190 10.61 4.03 -24.52
C ALA A 190 11.19 2.60 -24.68
N THR A 191 11.52 1.94 -23.58
CA THR A 191 12.23 0.65 -23.63
C THR A 191 11.45 -0.48 -22.98
N VAL A 192 11.02 -0.30 -21.72
CA VAL A 192 10.41 -1.39 -20.94
C VAL A 192 9.00 -1.70 -21.44
N ARG A 193 8.19 -0.67 -21.64
CA ARG A 193 6.80 -0.84 -22.10
C ARG A 193 6.71 -1.57 -23.45
N PRO A 194 7.41 -1.14 -24.53
CA PRO A 194 7.34 -1.83 -25.81
C PRO A 194 7.83 -3.28 -25.75
N PHE A 195 8.84 -3.55 -24.92
CA PHE A 195 9.34 -4.90 -24.71
C PHE A 195 8.27 -5.81 -24.09
N LEU A 196 7.61 -5.34 -23.01
CA LEU A 196 6.56 -6.10 -22.33
C LEU A 196 5.36 -6.34 -23.26
N GLU A 197 4.94 -5.33 -24.01
CA GLU A 197 3.83 -5.44 -24.95
C GLU A 197 4.17 -6.44 -26.09
N ALA A 198 5.41 -6.41 -26.61
CA ALA A 198 5.89 -7.40 -27.60
C ALA A 198 5.96 -8.83 -27.02
N ALA A 199 6.22 -8.98 -25.71
CA ALA A 199 6.16 -10.26 -25.00
C ALA A 199 4.73 -10.72 -24.66
N GLY A 200 3.70 -9.99 -25.09
CA GLY A 200 2.30 -10.30 -24.83
C GLY A 200 1.87 -9.98 -23.41
N ILE A 201 2.51 -8.99 -22.78
CA ILE A 201 2.16 -8.45 -21.45
C ILE A 201 1.69 -7.00 -21.63
N PRO A 202 0.37 -6.73 -21.70
CA PRO A 202 -0.14 -5.37 -21.85
C PRO A 202 0.25 -4.50 -20.66
N VAL A 203 0.72 -3.26 -20.90
CA VAL A 203 1.01 -2.27 -19.87
C VAL A 203 -0.19 -1.34 -19.75
N LEU A 204 -1.05 -1.58 -18.75
CA LEU A 204 -2.30 -0.85 -18.54
C LEU A 204 -2.11 0.45 -17.76
N GLY A 205 -0.96 0.64 -17.13
CA GLY A 205 -0.67 1.89 -16.43
C GLY A 205 0.81 2.05 -16.09
N MET A 206 1.24 3.30 -16.01
CA MET A 206 2.57 3.68 -15.52
C MET A 206 2.40 4.85 -14.56
N LEU A 207 2.37 4.54 -13.26
CA LEU A 207 2.14 5.54 -12.22
C LEU A 207 3.47 6.14 -11.76
N PRO A 208 3.64 7.46 -11.87
CA PRO A 208 4.84 8.12 -11.39
C PRO A 208 4.95 8.04 -9.87
N ARG A 209 6.19 8.15 -9.38
CA ARG A 209 6.48 8.20 -7.95
C ARG A 209 5.82 9.41 -7.33
N SER A 210 5.07 9.19 -6.25
CA SER A 210 4.49 10.23 -5.41
C SER A 210 5.17 10.23 -4.04
N ALA A 211 5.72 11.38 -3.64
CA ALA A 211 6.27 11.55 -2.29
C ALA A 211 5.18 11.37 -1.24
N LEU A 212 3.98 11.88 -1.49
CA LEU A 212 2.83 11.76 -0.59
C LEU A 212 2.41 10.30 -0.37
N LEU A 213 2.35 9.47 -1.42
CA LEU A 213 1.98 8.06 -1.26
C LEU A 213 3.03 7.28 -0.47
N ARG A 214 4.26 7.74 -0.46
CA ARG A 214 5.37 7.14 0.31
C ARG A 214 5.55 7.76 1.69
N SER A 215 4.86 8.84 2.00
CA SER A 215 4.98 9.52 3.29
C SER A 215 4.36 8.69 4.42
N VAL A 216 4.80 8.98 5.64
CA VAL A 216 4.31 8.35 6.87
C VAL A 216 3.75 9.44 7.77
N SER A 217 2.60 9.22 8.40
CA SER A 217 2.07 10.18 9.38
C SER A 217 2.94 10.19 10.64
N VAL A 218 3.01 11.33 11.32
CA VAL A 218 3.70 11.41 12.62
C VAL A 218 3.06 10.45 13.63
N LYS A 219 1.74 10.24 13.55
CA LYS A 219 1.01 9.26 14.37
C LYS A 219 1.58 7.85 14.21
N GLU A 220 1.85 7.44 12.98
CA GLU A 220 2.45 6.13 12.71
C GLU A 220 3.87 6.04 13.25
N LEU A 221 4.67 7.10 13.11
CA LEU A 221 6.02 7.15 13.73
C LEU A 221 5.96 7.03 15.25
N VAL A 222 5.00 7.70 15.91
CA VAL A 222 4.77 7.56 17.35
C VAL A 222 4.46 6.10 17.74
N HIS A 223 3.62 5.43 16.96
CA HIS A 223 3.25 4.04 17.20
C HIS A 223 4.44 3.07 17.01
N GLN A 224 5.16 3.18 15.91
CA GLN A 224 6.26 2.28 15.57
C GLN A 224 7.47 2.45 16.50
N LEU A 225 7.77 3.70 16.88
CA LEU A 225 8.87 4.03 17.79
C LEU A 225 8.48 3.90 19.27
N LYS A 226 7.20 3.72 19.58
CA LYS A 226 6.65 3.81 20.94
C LYS A 226 7.08 5.12 21.64
N ALA A 227 7.03 6.22 20.86
CA ALA A 227 7.58 7.50 21.26
C ALA A 227 6.62 8.25 22.19
N ASP A 228 7.20 8.99 23.15
CA ASP A 228 6.49 9.97 23.95
C ASP A 228 6.33 11.27 23.16
N VAL A 229 5.10 11.80 23.08
CA VAL A 229 4.83 13.08 22.43
C VAL A 229 5.00 14.19 23.45
N LEU A 230 6.02 15.05 23.29
CA LEU A 230 6.36 16.11 24.22
C LEU A 230 5.52 17.38 24.01
N CYS A 231 5.20 17.72 22.76
CA CYS A 231 4.32 18.85 22.42
C CYS A 231 3.57 18.61 21.13
N ARG A 232 2.56 19.43 20.81
CA ARG A 232 1.76 19.43 19.56
C ARG A 232 1.13 18.06 19.25
N ARG A 233 0.46 17.45 20.24
CA ARG A 233 -0.32 16.21 20.07
C ARG A 233 -1.50 16.36 19.08
N ASP A 234 -1.90 17.58 18.78
CA ASP A 234 -2.93 17.95 17.81
C ASP A 234 -2.45 17.89 16.35
N ARG A 235 -1.14 17.70 16.11
CA ARG A 235 -0.52 17.73 14.78
C ARG A 235 0.11 16.38 14.38
N LEU A 236 -0.36 15.28 14.91
CA LEU A 236 0.14 13.94 14.58
C LEU A 236 -0.33 13.43 13.21
N ASP A 237 -1.21 14.13 12.55
CA ASP A 237 -1.65 13.91 11.17
C ASP A 237 -0.67 14.42 10.10
N LEU A 238 0.34 15.21 10.48
CA LEU A 238 1.35 15.69 9.56
C LEU A 238 2.06 14.54 8.85
N MET A 239 2.27 14.72 7.54
CA MET A 239 2.88 13.70 6.68
C MET A 239 4.38 13.94 6.51
N VAL A 240 5.17 12.94 6.83
CA VAL A 240 6.63 12.94 6.71
C VAL A 240 7.02 12.23 5.41
N GLU A 241 7.73 12.93 4.53
CA GLU A 241 8.17 12.41 3.24
C GLU A 241 9.63 11.95 3.24
N THR A 242 10.46 12.52 4.11
CA THR A 242 11.89 12.26 4.17
C THR A 242 12.40 12.18 5.59
N LEU A 243 13.46 11.41 5.80
CA LEU A 243 14.19 11.33 7.06
C LEU A 243 15.53 12.05 6.94
N THR A 244 15.89 12.84 7.95
CA THR A 244 17.19 13.51 8.03
C THR A 244 17.79 13.31 9.41
N ILE A 245 19.09 12.97 9.46
CA ILE A 245 19.81 12.69 10.70
C ILE A 245 20.63 13.91 11.08
N GLY A 246 20.37 14.48 12.26
CA GLY A 246 21.09 15.61 12.83
C GLY A 246 22.34 15.22 13.62
N ALA A 247 23.19 14.36 13.05
CA ALA A 247 24.43 13.90 13.72
C ALA A 247 25.67 14.73 13.39
N MET A 248 25.54 15.78 12.58
CA MET A 248 26.62 16.66 12.14
C MET A 248 26.59 18.03 12.84
N ASN A 249 27.55 18.91 12.52
CA ASN A 249 27.47 20.31 12.98
C ASN A 249 26.36 21.10 12.26
N VAL A 250 25.90 22.19 12.88
CA VAL A 250 24.76 23.00 12.37
C VAL A 250 24.97 23.48 10.94
N SER A 251 26.17 23.97 10.61
CA SER A 251 26.46 24.49 9.25
C SER A 251 26.30 23.42 8.17
N SER A 252 26.67 22.18 8.49
CA SER A 252 26.47 21.03 7.59
C SER A 252 25.01 20.59 7.57
N ALA A 253 24.36 20.49 8.73
CA ALA A 253 22.95 20.10 8.84
C ALA A 253 22.03 21.01 8.02
N LEU A 254 22.21 22.32 8.10
CA LEU A 254 21.44 23.30 7.34
C LEU A 254 21.50 23.10 5.81
N LYS A 255 22.62 22.55 5.28
CA LYS A 255 22.69 22.25 3.83
C LYS A 255 21.77 21.11 3.42
N TYR A 256 21.54 20.14 4.31
CA TYR A 256 20.61 19.02 4.10
C TYR A 256 19.19 19.45 4.39
N PHE A 257 18.94 20.14 5.50
CA PHE A 257 17.60 20.63 5.89
C PHE A 257 16.98 21.52 4.84
N ARG A 258 17.75 22.38 4.16
CA ARG A 258 17.25 23.25 3.07
C ARG A 258 16.85 22.50 1.80
N LYS A 259 17.35 21.28 1.59
CA LYS A 259 17.03 20.45 0.42
C LYS A 259 15.86 19.51 0.66
N ALA A 260 15.66 19.10 1.90
CA ALA A 260 14.58 18.21 2.29
C ALA A 260 13.26 18.98 2.42
N ARG A 261 12.17 18.29 2.17
CA ARG A 261 10.80 18.78 2.37
C ARG A 261 10.06 17.81 3.27
N ASN A 262 9.16 18.34 4.08
CA ASN A 262 8.30 17.54 4.96
C ASN A 262 9.07 16.44 5.68
N MET A 263 10.16 16.83 6.35
CA MET A 263 11.10 15.87 6.93
C MET A 263 10.82 15.56 8.41
N ALA A 264 11.12 14.33 8.82
CA ALA A 264 11.44 14.03 10.21
C ALA A 264 12.94 14.26 10.43
N VAL A 265 13.28 14.92 11.52
CA VAL A 265 14.68 15.09 11.94
C VAL A 265 14.92 14.26 13.18
N VAL A 266 15.88 13.33 13.11
CA VAL A 266 16.34 12.52 14.26
C VAL A 266 17.66 13.09 14.77
N THR A 267 17.72 13.44 16.06
CA THR A 267 18.91 13.97 16.71
C THR A 267 18.92 13.65 18.20
N GLY A 268 20.06 13.77 18.87
CA GLY A 268 20.17 13.60 20.32
C GLY A 268 19.40 14.68 21.09
N GLY A 269 18.85 14.31 22.25
CA GLY A 269 18.14 15.24 23.14
C GLY A 269 19.06 16.36 23.69
N ASP A 270 20.38 16.17 23.67
CA ASP A 270 21.43 17.12 24.08
C ASP A 270 21.85 18.14 23.01
N ARG A 271 21.35 18.00 21.75
CA ARG A 271 21.75 18.79 20.59
C ARG A 271 20.81 19.96 20.33
N THR A 272 20.67 20.87 21.30
CA THR A 272 19.81 22.06 21.20
C THR A 272 20.07 22.89 19.94
N ASP A 273 21.33 22.98 19.52
CA ASP A 273 21.77 23.70 18.31
C ASP A 273 21.17 23.14 17.02
N ILE A 274 21.17 21.81 16.87
CA ILE A 274 20.58 21.09 15.73
C ILE A 274 19.05 21.10 15.80
N GLN A 275 18.49 20.93 17.00
CA GLN A 275 17.04 20.94 17.23
C GLN A 275 16.43 22.28 16.77
N LEU A 276 17.00 23.42 17.17
CA LEU A 276 16.56 24.75 16.73
C LEU A 276 16.73 24.94 15.22
N ALA A 277 17.86 24.49 14.65
CA ALA A 277 18.09 24.58 13.21
C ALA A 277 17.08 23.73 12.40
N ALA A 278 16.66 22.59 12.93
CA ALA A 278 15.63 21.74 12.34
C ALA A 278 14.26 22.43 12.36
N LEU A 279 13.88 23.02 13.50
CA LEU A 279 12.61 23.74 13.65
C LEU A 279 12.46 24.95 12.71
N GLU A 280 13.57 25.56 12.30
CA GLU A 280 13.59 26.67 11.30
C GLU A 280 13.58 26.18 9.84
N SER A 281 13.38 24.88 9.63
CA SER A 281 13.41 24.25 8.31
C SER A 281 12.08 23.58 7.99
N SER A 282 11.95 22.91 6.82
CA SER A 282 10.74 22.17 6.43
C SER A 282 10.58 20.88 7.22
N THR A 283 10.47 20.99 8.54
CA THR A 283 10.35 19.87 9.49
C THR A 283 8.89 19.65 9.85
N GLN A 284 8.43 18.41 9.73
CA GLN A 284 7.10 17.97 10.15
C GLN A 284 7.12 17.29 11.52
N CYS A 285 8.31 16.79 11.94
CA CYS A 285 8.47 16.11 13.21
C CYS A 285 9.93 16.15 13.66
N LEU A 286 10.17 16.48 14.93
CA LEU A 286 11.48 16.37 15.57
C LEU A 286 11.50 15.17 16.50
N ILE A 287 12.45 14.25 16.32
CA ILE A 287 12.59 13.02 17.08
C ILE A 287 13.90 13.05 17.88
N LEU A 288 13.76 13.00 19.20
CA LEU A 288 14.88 13.09 20.14
C LEU A 288 15.22 11.71 20.67
N THR A 289 16.49 11.31 20.50
CA THR A 289 17.03 10.03 20.97
C THR A 289 17.81 10.19 22.27
N GLY A 290 17.98 9.08 23.00
CA GLY A 290 18.80 9.02 24.22
C GLY A 290 18.09 9.50 25.49
N HIS A 291 16.79 9.61 25.49
CA HIS A 291 15.93 9.92 26.65
C HIS A 291 16.32 11.20 27.42
N LEU A 292 17.01 12.14 26.77
CA LEU A 292 17.37 13.43 27.34
C LEU A 292 16.27 14.46 27.03
N PRO A 293 15.70 15.14 28.04
CA PRO A 293 14.67 16.13 27.80
C PRO A 293 15.26 17.33 27.02
N PRO A 294 14.54 17.84 26.01
CA PRO A 294 14.96 19.05 25.31
C PRO A 294 14.87 20.27 26.22
N SER A 295 15.61 21.33 25.87
CA SER A 295 15.52 22.59 26.59
C SER A 295 14.12 23.21 26.43
N PRO A 296 13.62 24.00 27.44
CA PRO A 296 12.35 24.74 27.31
C PRO A 296 12.28 25.65 26.09
N LEU A 297 13.42 26.17 25.63
CA LEU A 297 13.54 26.97 24.41
C LEU A 297 13.14 26.18 23.17
N VAL A 298 13.55 24.91 23.06
CA VAL A 298 13.20 24.05 21.93
C VAL A 298 11.70 23.73 21.92
N ILE A 299 11.14 23.40 23.08
CA ILE A 299 9.69 23.13 23.19
C ILE A 299 8.88 24.37 22.84
N GLY A 300 9.22 25.54 23.39
CA GLY A 300 8.53 26.80 23.05
C GLY A 300 8.59 27.10 21.56
N ARG A 301 9.75 26.89 20.92
CA ARG A 301 9.90 27.10 19.49
C ARG A 301 9.12 26.09 18.64
N ALA A 302 9.09 24.82 19.06
CA ALA A 302 8.31 23.78 18.40
C ALA A 302 6.80 24.07 18.48
N GLU A 303 6.30 24.58 19.62
CA GLU A 303 4.91 25.00 19.78
C GLU A 303 4.57 26.18 18.85
N GLU A 304 5.42 27.18 18.74
CA GLU A 304 5.25 28.34 17.83
C GLU A 304 5.20 27.89 16.37
N MET A 305 6.07 26.94 15.96
CA MET A 305 6.17 26.44 14.60
C MET A 305 5.17 25.33 14.30
N GLU A 306 4.35 24.94 15.27
CA GLU A 306 3.37 23.86 15.19
C GLU A 306 3.97 22.50 14.80
N ILE A 307 5.19 22.21 15.28
CA ILE A 307 5.93 20.97 14.98
C ILE A 307 5.88 20.04 16.20
N PRO A 308 5.38 18.80 16.06
CA PRO A 308 5.43 17.81 17.14
C PRO A 308 6.87 17.40 17.44
N VAL A 309 7.17 17.28 18.73
CA VAL A 309 8.43 16.78 19.24
C VAL A 309 8.21 15.45 19.92
N LEU A 310 8.93 14.44 19.49
CA LEU A 310 8.87 13.09 20.01
C LEU A 310 10.15 12.77 20.79
N SER A 311 10.02 11.99 21.86
CA SER A 311 11.15 11.42 22.61
C SER A 311 11.10 9.90 22.52
N VAL A 312 12.27 9.29 22.30
CA VAL A 312 12.40 7.84 22.23
C VAL A 312 13.55 7.35 23.12
N ASP A 313 13.37 6.17 23.73
CA ASP A 313 14.39 5.50 24.55
C ASP A 313 15.50 4.86 23.71
N LEU A 314 15.28 4.76 22.41
CA LEU A 314 16.17 4.12 21.46
C LEU A 314 17.37 5.03 21.14
N ASP A 315 18.48 4.41 20.75
CA ASP A 315 19.61 5.14 20.14
C ASP A 315 19.25 5.62 18.71
N THR A 316 20.09 6.51 18.19
CA THR A 316 19.86 7.14 16.88
C THR A 316 19.81 6.13 15.74
N LEU A 317 20.67 5.11 15.75
CA LEU A 317 20.76 4.13 14.67
C LEU A 317 19.50 3.25 14.63
N THR A 318 19.13 2.68 15.76
CA THR A 318 17.92 1.86 15.90
C THR A 318 16.66 2.67 15.54
N THR A 319 16.59 3.93 15.96
CA THR A 319 15.48 4.84 15.60
C THR A 319 15.39 5.02 14.10
N VAL A 320 16.51 5.28 13.43
CA VAL A 320 16.59 5.45 11.98
C VAL A 320 16.17 4.17 11.23
N GLU A 321 16.66 3.00 11.67
CA GLU A 321 16.31 1.71 11.07
C GLU A 321 14.79 1.43 11.14
N ILE A 322 14.17 1.71 12.28
CA ILE A 322 12.70 1.56 12.43
C ILE A 322 11.96 2.51 11.49
N ILE A 323 12.37 3.77 11.41
CA ILE A 323 11.75 4.77 10.52
C ILE A 323 11.92 4.37 9.06
N ASP A 324 13.12 3.97 8.63
CA ASP A 324 13.37 3.52 7.25
C ASP A 324 12.53 2.27 6.89
N SER A 325 12.40 1.33 7.82
CA SER A 325 11.51 0.18 7.67
C SER A 325 10.04 0.62 7.54
N THR A 326 9.61 1.61 8.30
CA THR A 326 8.26 2.16 8.24
C THR A 326 7.98 2.82 6.88
N PHE A 327 8.90 3.60 6.34
CA PHE A 327 8.82 4.12 4.97
C PHE A 327 8.78 3.03 3.90
N GLY A 328 9.45 1.91 4.13
CA GLY A 328 9.46 0.75 3.23
C GLY A 328 8.13 0.00 3.17
N SER A 329 7.33 0.09 4.23
CA SER A 329 6.07 -0.66 4.43
C SER A 329 4.83 0.25 4.56
N VAL A 330 4.84 1.41 3.92
CA VAL A 330 3.73 2.38 3.95
C VAL A 330 2.43 1.76 3.45
N ARG A 331 1.36 1.99 4.23
CA ARG A 331 -0.01 1.61 3.89
C ARG A 331 -0.85 2.82 3.49
N LEU A 332 -1.99 2.55 2.87
CA LEU A 332 -2.92 3.57 2.44
C LEU A 332 -4.05 3.69 3.48
N HIS A 333 -3.83 4.48 4.53
CA HIS A 333 -4.84 4.66 5.59
C HIS A 333 -5.23 6.12 5.80
N GLU A 334 -4.68 7.05 5.03
CA GLU A 334 -4.98 8.47 5.15
C GLU A 334 -5.82 8.97 3.96
N PRO A 335 -6.91 9.75 4.20
CA PRO A 335 -7.78 10.27 3.13
C PRO A 335 -7.03 11.03 2.03
N ILE A 336 -6.01 11.81 2.38
CA ILE A 336 -5.21 12.56 1.41
C ILE A 336 -4.47 11.65 0.43
N LYS A 337 -4.06 10.47 0.86
CA LYS A 337 -3.44 9.48 -0.03
C LYS A 337 -4.47 8.82 -0.95
N VAL A 338 -5.70 8.64 -0.48
CA VAL A 338 -6.81 8.14 -1.31
C VAL A 338 -7.08 9.09 -2.47
N GLU A 339 -7.14 10.40 -2.19
CA GLU A 339 -7.30 11.42 -3.23
C GLU A 339 -6.14 11.38 -4.22
N CYS A 340 -4.91 11.30 -3.72
CA CYS A 340 -3.70 11.23 -4.56
C CYS A 340 -3.71 9.99 -5.46
N VAL A 341 -3.99 8.80 -4.94
CA VAL A 341 -4.02 7.58 -5.77
C VAL A 341 -5.17 7.62 -6.78
N THR A 342 -6.31 8.16 -6.40
CA THR A 342 -7.46 8.32 -7.31
C THR A 342 -7.10 9.22 -8.50
N GLN A 343 -6.42 10.32 -8.25
CA GLN A 343 -5.95 11.21 -9.31
C GLN A 343 -4.91 10.53 -10.19
N LEU A 344 -3.89 9.88 -9.60
CA LEU A 344 -2.86 9.15 -10.35
C LEU A 344 -3.46 8.04 -11.24
N MET A 345 -4.45 7.33 -10.73
CA MET A 345 -5.15 6.30 -11.52
C MET A 345 -5.93 6.91 -12.67
N ALA A 346 -6.60 8.05 -12.47
CA ALA A 346 -7.34 8.74 -13.52
C ALA A 346 -6.43 9.25 -14.66
N GLU A 347 -5.20 9.68 -14.33
CA GLU A 347 -4.26 10.25 -15.27
C GLU A 347 -3.37 9.21 -15.97
N HIS A 348 -3.06 8.08 -15.30
CA HIS A 348 -1.98 7.17 -15.73
C HIS A 348 -2.39 5.71 -15.87
N PHE A 349 -3.67 5.39 -15.71
CA PHE A 349 -4.18 4.02 -15.84
C PHE A 349 -5.28 3.94 -16.91
N ASP A 350 -5.17 2.98 -17.81
CA ASP A 350 -6.19 2.71 -18.85
C ASP A 350 -7.37 1.91 -18.28
N LEU A 351 -8.23 2.60 -17.53
CA LEU A 351 -9.41 2.00 -16.92
C LEU A 351 -10.41 1.49 -17.98
N ASP A 352 -10.56 2.23 -19.09
CA ASP A 352 -11.49 1.87 -20.15
C ASP A 352 -11.03 0.65 -20.95
N GLY A 353 -9.75 0.56 -21.27
CA GLY A 353 -9.14 -0.61 -21.89
C GLY A 353 -9.23 -1.85 -21.01
N MET A 354 -9.01 -1.70 -19.71
CA MET A 354 -9.21 -2.77 -18.73
C MET A 354 -10.66 -3.24 -18.70
N MET A 355 -11.63 -2.32 -18.63
CA MET A 355 -13.07 -2.64 -18.63
C MET A 355 -13.46 -3.36 -19.91
N ALA A 356 -12.97 -2.92 -21.07
CA ALA A 356 -13.24 -3.57 -22.36
C ALA A 356 -12.71 -5.00 -22.36
N SER A 357 -11.50 -5.22 -21.86
CA SER A 357 -10.87 -6.55 -21.78
C SER A 357 -11.60 -7.50 -20.83
N LEU A 358 -12.27 -6.97 -19.80
CA LEU A 358 -13.11 -7.73 -18.88
C LEU A 358 -14.58 -7.91 -19.38
N GLY A 359 -14.94 -7.27 -20.49
CA GLY A 359 -16.32 -7.27 -21.01
C GLY A 359 -17.29 -6.51 -20.09
N LEU A 360 -16.83 -5.40 -19.52
CA LEU A 360 -17.61 -4.54 -18.60
C LEU A 360 -18.10 -3.24 -19.26
N SER A 361 -17.66 -2.93 -20.49
CA SER A 361 -18.00 -1.67 -21.17
C SER A 361 -19.51 -1.45 -21.33
N ASP A 362 -20.28 -2.51 -21.52
CA ASP A 362 -21.74 -2.46 -21.69
C ASP A 362 -22.51 -2.36 -20.37
N ARG A 363 -21.81 -2.31 -19.23
CA ARG A 363 -22.40 -2.27 -17.88
C ARG A 363 -22.42 -0.87 -17.27
N VAL A 364 -21.81 0.09 -17.93
CA VAL A 364 -21.81 1.51 -17.51
C VAL A 364 -23.19 2.09 -17.75
N HIS A 365 -23.83 2.59 -16.69
CA HIS A 365 -25.20 3.16 -16.72
C HIS A 365 -25.19 4.68 -16.67
#